data_cee4d5ab5eb17efca4daffbd7964c3f4
#
_entry.id   cee4d5ab5eb17efca4daffbd7964c3f4
#
_cell.length_a   1.000
_cell.length_b   1.000
_cell.length_c   1.000
_cell.angle_alpha   90.00
_cell.angle_beta   90.00
_cell.angle_gamma   90.00
#
_symmetry.space_group_name_H-M   'P 1'
#
loop_
_entity.id
_entity.type
_entity.pdbx_description
1 polymer ?
#
loop_
_entity_poly.entity_id
_entity_poly.type
_entity_poly.pdbx_seq_one_letter_code
_entity_poly.pdbx_strand_id
1 'polypeptide(L)'
;MKEPSERLIDMLGHPYNQRNVQALLQSFGVKHMPPPNSYFNDDIIWSVKTSIRIDIYRAPKINDLTGRKYTNQDGWIIGAIHFLAPGSDDRIKAPFPGKLPNGITMSATPDESIKAYGQPELYEECWWPGFSGRILAWRKPGINIAIEYADSEVDRVMRSYTACLIGCIGAWRDDNPDIFAP
;
A
#
# COMPACT_ATOMS: atom_id res chain seq x y z
N MET A 1 15.80 -2.84 -15.60
CA MET A 1 15.68 -3.62 -14.31
C MET A 1 14.52 -2.98 -13.57
N LYS A 2 13.56 -3.78 -13.04
CA LYS A 2 12.45 -3.23 -12.23
C LYS A 2 12.99 -2.56 -10.97
N GLU A 3 12.40 -1.43 -10.61
CA GLU A 3 12.70 -0.75 -9.34
C GLU A 3 12.34 -1.66 -8.15
N PRO A 4 13.02 -1.53 -7.02
CA PRO A 4 12.72 -2.34 -5.83
C PRO A 4 11.26 -2.26 -5.37
N SER A 5 10.63 -1.08 -5.46
CA SER A 5 9.21 -0.90 -5.14
C SER A 5 8.29 -1.69 -6.08
N GLU A 6 8.59 -1.71 -7.39
CA GLU A 6 7.83 -2.50 -8.36
C GLU A 6 7.94 -4.00 -8.07
N ARG A 7 9.12 -4.46 -7.66
CA ARG A 7 9.31 -5.85 -7.24
C ARG A 7 8.51 -6.21 -5.99
N LEU A 8 8.35 -5.28 -5.05
CA LEU A 8 7.45 -5.48 -3.90
C LEU A 8 5.99 -5.57 -4.34
N ILE A 9 5.56 -4.67 -5.22
CA ILE A 9 4.19 -4.64 -5.73
C ILE A 9 3.87 -5.93 -6.51
N ASP A 10 4.83 -6.49 -7.24
CA ASP A 10 4.66 -7.80 -7.89
C ASP A 10 4.37 -8.95 -6.89
N MET A 11 4.61 -8.73 -5.58
CA MET A 11 4.30 -9.73 -4.55
C MET A 11 2.83 -9.66 -4.07
N LEU A 12 2.04 -8.70 -4.52
CA LEU A 12 0.61 -8.66 -4.20
C LEU A 12 -0.07 -9.96 -4.65
N GLY A 13 -0.86 -10.53 -3.77
CA GLY A 13 -1.53 -11.83 -4.00
C GLY A 13 -0.64 -13.06 -3.79
N HIS A 14 0.65 -12.87 -3.53
CA HIS A 14 1.54 -14.00 -3.23
C HIS A 14 1.48 -14.38 -1.74
N PRO A 15 1.68 -15.68 -1.43
CA PRO A 15 1.84 -16.10 -0.04
C PRO A 15 3.04 -15.42 0.63
N TYR A 16 2.79 -14.83 1.78
CA TYR A 16 3.80 -14.10 2.55
C TYR A 16 5.00 -14.96 2.97
N ASN A 17 4.77 -16.24 3.22
CA ASN A 17 5.78 -17.19 3.66
C ASN A 17 6.61 -17.84 2.51
N GLN A 18 6.37 -17.49 1.26
CA GLN A 18 7.20 -17.96 0.16
C GLN A 18 8.64 -17.47 0.29
N ARG A 19 9.59 -18.35 -0.01
CA ARG A 19 11.02 -18.08 0.17
C ARG A 19 11.52 -16.85 -0.60
N ASN A 20 11.08 -16.68 -1.84
CA ASN A 20 11.43 -15.52 -2.67
C ASN A 20 10.80 -14.23 -2.15
N VAL A 21 9.56 -14.29 -1.64
CA VAL A 21 8.88 -13.17 -1.00
C VAL A 21 9.63 -12.76 0.25
N GLN A 22 9.95 -13.70 1.12
CA GLN A 22 10.70 -13.45 2.35
C GLN A 22 12.09 -12.86 2.08
N ALA A 23 12.82 -13.38 1.08
CA ALA A 23 14.12 -12.84 0.71
C ALA A 23 14.02 -11.38 0.23
N LEU A 24 12.99 -11.05 -0.55
CA LEU A 24 12.75 -9.68 -0.99
C LEU A 24 12.39 -8.78 0.20
N LEU A 25 11.46 -9.18 1.05
CA LEU A 25 11.04 -8.42 2.22
C LEU A 25 12.18 -8.16 3.20
N GLN A 26 13.05 -9.14 3.42
CA GLN A 26 14.26 -8.99 4.24
C GLN A 26 15.22 -7.94 3.69
N SER A 27 15.33 -7.81 2.36
CA SER A 27 16.14 -6.75 1.74
C SER A 27 15.62 -5.33 2.04
N PHE A 28 14.34 -5.21 2.39
CA PHE A 28 13.71 -3.98 2.88
C PHE A 28 13.68 -3.87 4.41
N GLY A 29 14.36 -4.76 5.10
CA GLY A 29 14.41 -4.75 6.57
C GLY A 29 13.15 -5.28 7.26
N VAL A 30 12.24 -5.89 6.52
CA VAL A 30 11.08 -6.59 7.07
C VAL A 30 11.54 -7.91 7.66
N LYS A 31 11.47 -8.04 8.98
CA LYS A 31 11.95 -9.23 9.72
C LYS A 31 10.83 -9.96 10.45
N HIS A 32 9.68 -9.35 10.57
CA HIS A 32 8.57 -9.90 11.34
C HIS A 32 7.84 -10.98 10.55
N MET A 33 7.57 -12.09 11.21
CA MET A 33 6.67 -13.14 10.75
C MET A 33 5.45 -13.13 11.65
N PRO A 34 4.24 -13.05 11.10
CA PRO A 34 3.04 -13.13 11.92
C PRO A 34 2.97 -14.49 12.63
N PRO A 35 2.46 -14.53 13.86
CA PRO A 35 2.36 -15.79 14.58
C PRO A 35 1.45 -16.76 13.81
N PRO A 36 1.84 -18.04 13.70
CA PRO A 36 1.07 -19.04 12.95
C PRO A 36 -0.35 -19.26 13.49
N ASN A 37 -0.55 -18.99 14.78
CA ASN A 37 -1.83 -19.18 15.49
C ASN A 37 -2.57 -17.87 15.76
N SER A 38 -2.38 -16.83 14.95
CA SER A 38 -3.16 -15.61 15.07
C SER A 38 -4.66 -15.92 14.89
N TYR A 39 -5.48 -15.48 15.84
CA TYR A 39 -6.94 -15.55 15.74
C TYR A 39 -7.51 -14.55 14.73
N PHE A 40 -6.72 -13.55 14.33
CA PHE A 40 -7.13 -12.54 13.37
C PHE A 40 -6.91 -13.04 11.94
N ASN A 41 -7.80 -12.62 11.03
CA ASN A 41 -7.70 -12.92 9.61
C ASN A 41 -6.91 -11.87 8.83
N ASP A 42 -6.38 -10.85 9.49
CA ASP A 42 -5.50 -9.82 8.97
C ASP A 42 -4.39 -9.48 9.97
N ASP A 43 -3.29 -8.97 9.45
CA ASP A 43 -2.18 -8.45 10.24
C ASP A 43 -1.43 -7.38 9.42
N ILE A 44 -0.65 -6.55 10.12
CA ILE A 44 0.11 -5.46 9.56
C ILE A 44 1.58 -5.64 9.90
N ILE A 45 2.41 -5.72 8.87
CA ILE A 45 3.85 -5.86 8.99
C ILE A 45 4.53 -4.53 8.68
N TRP A 46 5.43 -4.10 9.54
CA TRP A 46 6.13 -2.83 9.42
C TRP A 46 7.62 -3.01 9.17
N SER A 47 8.16 -2.17 8.29
CA SER A 47 9.57 -1.83 8.25
C SER A 47 9.72 -0.32 8.46
N VAL A 48 9.78 0.10 9.71
CA VAL A 48 9.89 1.53 10.08
C VAL A 48 11.15 2.16 9.49
N LYS A 49 12.26 1.41 9.45
CA LYS A 49 13.54 1.89 8.90
C LYS A 49 13.46 2.24 7.41
N THR A 50 12.65 1.54 6.66
CA THR A 50 12.49 1.75 5.21
C THR A 50 11.14 2.37 4.86
N SER A 51 10.35 2.74 5.87
CA SER A 51 9.05 3.40 5.70
C SER A 51 8.07 2.61 4.82
N ILE A 52 7.97 1.30 5.11
CA ILE A 52 7.09 0.36 4.42
C ILE A 52 6.14 -0.25 5.44
N ARG A 53 4.87 -0.35 5.06
CA ARG A 53 3.84 -1.14 5.71
C ARG A 53 3.29 -2.15 4.72
N ILE A 54 3.01 -3.36 5.18
CA ILE A 54 2.44 -4.44 4.38
C ILE A 54 1.23 -4.98 5.12
N ASP A 55 0.09 -4.98 4.47
CA ASP A 55 -1.13 -5.58 4.99
C ASP A 55 -1.24 -7.00 4.43
N ILE A 56 -1.39 -7.96 5.32
CA ILE A 56 -1.51 -9.37 5.00
C ILE A 56 -2.82 -9.93 5.51
N TYR A 57 -3.37 -10.87 4.77
CA TYR A 57 -4.68 -11.46 5.04
C TYR A 57 -4.62 -12.97 4.94
N ARG A 58 -5.42 -13.68 5.75
CA ARG A 58 -5.67 -15.11 5.53
C ARG A 58 -6.59 -15.32 4.33
N ALA A 59 -6.49 -16.50 3.69
CA ALA A 59 -7.26 -16.82 2.49
C ALA A 59 -8.77 -16.55 2.61
N PRO A 60 -9.47 -16.90 3.69
CA PRO A 60 -10.90 -16.57 3.80
C PRO A 60 -11.16 -15.07 3.67
N LYS A 61 -10.43 -14.25 4.44
CA LYS A 61 -10.60 -12.80 4.44
C LYS A 61 -10.30 -12.17 3.08
N ILE A 62 -9.17 -12.56 2.45
CA ILE A 62 -8.78 -11.98 1.16
C ILE A 62 -9.74 -12.43 0.04
N ASN A 63 -10.29 -13.64 0.13
CA ASN A 63 -11.31 -14.11 -0.81
C ASN A 63 -12.57 -13.26 -0.73
N ASP A 64 -13.03 -12.97 0.50
CA ASP A 64 -14.19 -12.11 0.72
C ASP A 64 -13.95 -10.67 0.22
N LEU A 65 -12.74 -10.15 0.44
CA LEU A 65 -12.39 -8.79 0.03
C LEU A 65 -12.23 -8.64 -1.48
N THR A 66 -11.67 -9.66 -2.16
CA THR A 66 -11.27 -9.54 -3.57
C THR A 66 -12.21 -10.24 -4.54
N GLY A 67 -13.13 -11.08 -4.04
CA GLY A 67 -13.94 -11.97 -4.88
C GLY A 67 -13.15 -13.06 -5.59
N ARG A 68 -11.85 -13.22 -5.30
CA ARG A 68 -10.95 -14.23 -5.90
C ARG A 68 -10.79 -15.43 -4.97
N LYS A 69 -10.39 -16.57 -5.53
CA LYS A 69 -10.08 -17.77 -4.73
C LYS A 69 -8.57 -17.92 -4.54
N TYR A 70 -8.12 -17.65 -3.35
CA TYR A 70 -6.78 -17.99 -2.89
C TYR A 70 -6.85 -19.31 -2.13
N THR A 71 -6.03 -20.28 -2.53
CA THR A 71 -6.11 -21.67 -2.02
C THR A 71 -5.16 -21.97 -0.88
N ASN A 72 -4.26 -21.06 -0.55
CA ASN A 72 -3.32 -21.24 0.55
C ASN A 72 -4.04 -21.07 1.89
N GLN A 73 -4.70 -22.12 2.35
CA GLN A 73 -5.58 -22.09 3.53
C GLN A 73 -4.83 -21.79 4.84
N ASP A 74 -3.55 -22.11 4.92
CA ASP A 74 -2.75 -21.96 6.16
C ASP A 74 -1.79 -20.78 6.14
N GLY A 75 -1.80 -19.99 5.07
CA GLY A 75 -0.83 -18.93 4.86
C GLY A 75 -1.44 -17.54 4.87
N TRP A 76 -0.54 -16.60 5.09
CA TRP A 76 -0.80 -15.19 4.92
C TRP A 76 -0.53 -14.79 3.47
N ILE A 77 -1.39 -13.94 2.91
CA ILE A 77 -1.31 -13.43 1.53
C ILE A 77 -1.14 -11.92 1.61
N ILE A 78 -0.23 -11.38 0.80
CA ILE A 78 0.00 -9.93 0.73
C ILE A 78 -1.16 -9.29 -0.02
N GLY A 79 -1.92 -8.43 0.66
CA GLY A 79 -3.06 -7.71 0.09
C GLY A 79 -2.77 -6.27 -0.27
N ALA A 80 -1.92 -5.58 0.50
CA ALA A 80 -1.52 -4.21 0.23
C ALA A 80 -0.08 -3.94 0.64
N ILE A 81 0.56 -2.98 -0.05
CA ILE A 81 1.88 -2.47 0.25
C ILE A 81 1.80 -0.94 0.25
N HIS A 82 2.28 -0.35 1.32
CA HIS A 82 2.30 1.08 1.53
C HIS A 82 3.74 1.57 1.64
N PHE A 83 4.09 2.56 0.83
CA PHE A 83 5.31 3.34 0.96
C PHE A 83 4.94 4.65 1.63
N LEU A 84 5.61 4.99 2.70
CA LEU A 84 5.16 6.01 3.66
C LEU A 84 6.14 7.16 3.77
N ALA A 85 5.63 8.32 4.18
CA ALA A 85 6.40 9.48 4.58
C ALA A 85 6.02 9.95 5.99
N PRO A 86 6.80 10.83 6.63
CA PRO A 86 6.45 11.42 7.91
C PRO A 86 5.04 12.04 7.87
N GLY A 87 4.30 11.89 8.95
CA GLY A 87 2.90 12.32 9.05
C GLY A 87 1.87 11.26 8.64
N SER A 88 2.27 10.16 7.98
CA SER A 88 1.39 9.02 7.73
C SER A 88 1.18 8.16 8.98
N ASP A 89 2.21 8.05 9.81
CA ASP A 89 2.21 7.33 11.09
C ASP A 89 3.33 7.88 11.97
N ASP A 90 3.13 7.96 13.27
CA ASP A 90 4.09 8.52 14.24
C ASP A 90 5.44 7.79 14.29
N ARG A 91 5.46 6.53 13.88
CA ARG A 91 6.68 5.71 13.79
C ARG A 91 7.56 6.09 12.60
N ILE A 92 7.00 6.67 11.56
CA ILE A 92 7.70 7.00 10.32
C ILE A 92 8.40 8.34 10.47
N LYS A 93 9.73 8.33 10.47
CA LYS A 93 10.57 9.52 10.66
C LYS A 93 11.22 10.04 9.38
N ALA A 94 11.24 9.25 8.32
CA ALA A 94 11.78 9.60 7.01
C ALA A 94 10.89 9.02 5.91
N PRO A 95 10.83 9.63 4.72
CA PRO A 95 10.09 9.05 3.60
C PRO A 95 10.77 7.76 3.10
N PHE A 96 9.99 6.91 2.43
CA PHE A 96 10.54 5.78 1.68
C PHE A 96 11.64 6.28 0.74
N PRO A 97 12.86 5.72 0.81
CA PRO A 97 14.03 6.29 0.13
C PRO A 97 14.14 5.91 -1.34
N GLY A 98 13.28 4.99 -1.83
CA GLY A 98 13.35 4.46 -3.19
C GLY A 98 12.49 5.23 -4.18
N LYS A 99 12.67 4.88 -5.45
CA LYS A 99 11.72 5.25 -6.48
C LYS A 99 10.47 4.38 -6.36
N LEU A 100 9.33 5.00 -6.58
CA LEU A 100 8.03 4.36 -6.75
C LEU A 100 7.85 3.95 -8.22
N PRO A 101 6.84 3.14 -8.55
CA PRO A 101 6.54 2.81 -9.95
C PRO A 101 6.42 4.04 -10.83
N ASN A 102 6.78 3.87 -12.11
CA ASN A 102 6.89 4.93 -13.10
C ASN A 102 7.94 6.02 -12.75
N GLY A 103 8.85 5.71 -11.83
CA GLY A 103 10.03 6.54 -11.52
C GLY A 103 9.75 7.76 -10.64
N ILE A 104 8.53 7.95 -10.14
CA ILE A 104 8.24 9.02 -9.17
C ILE A 104 8.88 8.70 -7.82
N THR A 105 8.95 9.69 -6.93
CA THR A 105 9.46 9.56 -5.56
C THR A 105 8.42 10.05 -4.56
N MET A 106 8.67 9.86 -3.27
CA MET A 106 7.80 10.39 -2.22
C MET A 106 7.74 11.93 -2.17
N SER A 107 8.58 12.62 -2.94
CA SER A 107 8.53 14.08 -3.11
C SER A 107 7.71 14.53 -4.33
N ALA A 108 7.17 13.60 -5.11
CA ALA A 108 6.38 13.93 -6.29
C ALA A 108 5.10 14.70 -5.92
N THR A 109 4.81 15.72 -6.70
CA THR A 109 3.57 16.50 -6.60
C THR A 109 2.37 15.73 -7.16
N PRO A 110 1.13 16.14 -6.86
CA PRO A 110 -0.05 15.59 -7.52
C PRO A 110 0.02 15.62 -9.04
N ASP A 111 0.50 16.73 -9.63
CA ASP A 111 0.61 16.87 -11.09
C ASP A 111 1.64 15.92 -11.69
N GLU A 112 2.78 15.70 -11.03
CA GLU A 112 3.78 14.71 -11.44
C GLU A 112 3.22 13.29 -11.37
N SER A 113 2.41 12.98 -10.36
CA SER A 113 1.74 11.70 -10.25
C SER A 113 0.68 11.51 -11.34
N ILE A 114 -0.12 12.54 -11.64
CA ILE A 114 -1.07 12.51 -12.76
C ILE A 114 -0.33 12.34 -14.09
N LYS A 115 0.81 13.00 -14.29
CA LYS A 115 1.63 12.82 -15.48
C LYS A 115 2.16 11.39 -15.60
N ALA A 116 2.51 10.75 -14.49
CA ALA A 116 3.06 9.39 -14.46
C ALA A 116 2.00 8.30 -14.67
N TYR A 117 0.78 8.48 -14.14
CA TYR A 117 -0.27 7.45 -14.11
C TYR A 117 -1.46 7.73 -15.01
N GLY A 118 -1.57 8.93 -15.56
CA GLY A 118 -2.77 9.43 -16.26
C GLY A 118 -3.77 10.06 -15.29
N GLN A 119 -4.94 10.43 -15.82
CA GLN A 119 -6.01 10.98 -14.96
C GLN A 119 -6.47 9.94 -13.95
N PRO A 120 -6.59 10.31 -12.66
CA PRO A 120 -7.09 9.41 -11.64
C PRO A 120 -8.62 9.20 -11.81
N GLU A 121 -9.11 8.02 -11.43
CA GLU A 121 -10.55 7.76 -11.32
C GLU A 121 -11.14 8.42 -10.07
N LEU A 122 -10.33 8.57 -9.02
CA LEU A 122 -10.66 9.36 -7.84
C LEU A 122 -9.66 10.51 -7.68
N TYR A 123 -10.20 11.70 -7.52
CA TYR A 123 -9.48 12.89 -7.07
C TYR A 123 -10.35 13.58 -6.01
N GLU A 124 -10.05 13.38 -4.75
CA GLU A 124 -10.89 13.80 -3.65
C GLU A 124 -10.13 14.56 -2.58
N GLU A 125 -10.75 15.62 -2.08
CA GLU A 125 -10.27 16.33 -0.89
C GLU A 125 -10.76 15.59 0.34
N CYS A 126 -9.84 15.31 1.25
CA CYS A 126 -10.10 14.60 2.49
C CYS A 126 -9.87 15.52 3.67
N TRP A 127 -10.75 15.43 4.63
CA TRP A 127 -10.59 16.13 5.89
C TRP A 127 -11.06 15.26 7.05
N TRP A 128 -10.21 15.12 8.06
CA TRP A 128 -10.55 14.57 9.36
C TRP A 128 -9.69 15.22 10.45
N PRO A 129 -10.04 15.09 11.74
CA PRO A 129 -9.28 15.74 12.81
C PRO A 129 -7.78 15.43 12.72
N GLY A 130 -6.97 16.47 12.57
CA GLY A 130 -5.51 16.37 12.44
C GLY A 130 -4.98 16.09 11.05
N PHE A 131 -5.84 16.05 10.03
CA PHE A 131 -5.43 15.89 8.64
C PHE A 131 -6.29 16.70 7.69
N SER A 132 -5.63 17.37 6.76
CA SER A 132 -6.22 17.93 5.55
C SER A 132 -5.36 17.51 4.38
N GLY A 133 -5.98 17.07 3.29
CA GLY A 133 -5.21 16.59 2.15
C GLY A 133 -6.08 16.11 1.00
N ARG A 134 -5.46 15.34 0.13
CA ARG A 134 -6.09 14.78 -1.08
C ARG A 134 -5.71 13.34 -1.29
N ILE A 135 -6.64 12.58 -1.87
CA ILE A 135 -6.41 11.22 -2.36
C ILE A 135 -6.57 11.22 -3.88
N LEU A 136 -5.60 10.66 -4.55
CA LEU A 136 -5.65 10.32 -5.97
C LEU A 136 -5.61 8.81 -6.08
N ALA A 137 -6.53 8.22 -6.86
CA ALA A 137 -6.53 6.77 -7.03
C ALA A 137 -6.73 6.35 -8.49
N TRP A 138 -6.12 5.24 -8.84
CA TRP A 138 -6.14 4.63 -10.16
C TRP A 138 -6.41 3.13 -10.06
N ARG A 139 -7.26 2.62 -10.94
CA ARG A 139 -7.37 1.18 -11.21
C ARG A 139 -6.36 0.78 -12.27
N LYS A 140 -5.63 -0.27 -11.99
CA LYS A 140 -4.71 -0.91 -12.95
C LYS A 140 -5.07 -2.40 -13.04
N PRO A 141 -4.64 -3.11 -14.08
CA PRO A 141 -4.94 -4.54 -14.20
C PRO A 141 -4.51 -5.30 -12.93
N GLY A 142 -5.48 -5.79 -12.18
CA GLY A 142 -5.28 -6.61 -10.98
C GLY A 142 -4.99 -5.87 -9.68
N ILE A 143 -4.72 -4.55 -9.71
CA ILE A 143 -4.40 -3.76 -8.52
C ILE A 143 -5.04 -2.38 -8.56
N ASN A 144 -5.18 -1.77 -7.40
CA ASN A 144 -5.45 -0.34 -7.25
C ASN A 144 -4.21 0.37 -6.73
N ILE A 145 -4.04 1.61 -7.16
CA ILE A 145 -3.01 2.52 -6.66
C ILE A 145 -3.73 3.71 -6.02
N ALA A 146 -3.33 4.08 -4.82
CA ALA A 146 -3.81 5.29 -4.16
C ALA A 146 -2.63 6.10 -3.63
N ILE A 147 -2.65 7.39 -3.83
CA ILE A 147 -1.63 8.32 -3.33
C ILE A 147 -2.33 9.37 -2.47
N GLU A 148 -1.87 9.50 -1.24
CA GLU A 148 -2.35 10.48 -0.28
C GLU A 148 -1.36 11.62 -0.17
N TYR A 149 -1.87 12.84 -0.27
CA TYR A 149 -1.12 14.08 -0.12
C TYR A 149 -1.65 14.85 1.09
N ALA A 150 -0.76 15.28 1.97
CA ALA A 150 -1.11 16.25 3.00
C ALA A 150 -1.07 17.66 2.40
N ASP A 151 -2.04 18.50 2.75
CA ASP A 151 -1.93 19.92 2.53
C ASP A 151 -0.91 20.51 3.52
N SER A 152 0.06 21.25 3.02
CA SER A 152 0.94 22.07 3.81
C SER A 152 0.77 23.53 3.39
N GLU A 153 1.21 24.47 4.21
CA GLU A 153 1.11 25.90 3.90
C GLU A 153 1.87 26.29 2.62
N VAL A 154 2.84 25.48 2.21
CA VAL A 154 3.76 25.79 1.10
C VAL A 154 3.64 24.79 -0.05
N ASP A 155 3.52 23.50 0.24
CA ASP A 155 3.50 22.44 -0.79
C ASP A 155 2.65 21.24 -0.35
N ARG A 156 2.03 20.56 -1.32
CA ARG A 156 1.36 19.28 -1.09
C ARG A 156 2.40 18.17 -1.02
N VAL A 157 2.54 17.60 0.16
CA VAL A 157 3.53 16.56 0.45
C VAL A 157 2.87 15.20 0.40
N MET A 158 3.44 14.28 -0.38
CA MET A 158 2.99 12.89 -0.41
C MET A 158 3.21 12.24 0.96
N ARG A 159 2.13 11.73 1.55
CA ARG A 159 2.15 10.98 2.82
C ARG A 159 2.27 9.49 2.61
N SER A 160 1.55 8.98 1.64
CA SER A 160 1.58 7.56 1.33
C SER A 160 1.39 7.30 -0.16
N TYR A 161 2.00 6.23 -0.62
CA TYR A 161 1.71 5.57 -1.87
C TYR A 161 1.31 4.14 -1.55
N THR A 162 0.10 3.76 -1.90
CA THR A 162 -0.46 2.44 -1.63
C THR A 162 -0.71 1.71 -2.94
N ALA A 163 -0.20 0.48 -3.07
CA ALA A 163 -0.63 -0.46 -4.07
C ALA A 163 -1.32 -1.63 -3.38
N CYS A 164 -2.52 -1.99 -3.82
CA CYS A 164 -3.28 -3.07 -3.21
C CYS A 164 -4.01 -3.92 -4.26
N LEU A 165 -4.32 -5.16 -3.89
CA LEU A 165 -5.27 -5.96 -4.65
C LEU A 165 -6.64 -5.28 -4.65
N ILE A 166 -7.37 -5.41 -5.75
CA ILE A 166 -8.74 -4.91 -5.84
C ILE A 166 -9.57 -5.51 -4.70
N GLY A 167 -10.22 -4.65 -3.92
CA GLY A 167 -10.95 -5.02 -2.71
C GLY A 167 -10.14 -5.01 -1.42
N CYS A 168 -8.79 -5.05 -1.48
CA CYS A 168 -7.92 -4.93 -0.31
C CYS A 168 -7.43 -3.49 -0.21
N ILE A 169 -8.02 -2.71 0.67
CA ILE A 169 -7.58 -1.36 0.96
C ILE A 169 -7.37 -1.17 2.46
N GLY A 170 -6.51 -0.21 2.78
CA GLY A 170 -6.36 0.27 4.15
C GLY A 170 -7.55 1.12 4.60
N ALA A 171 -7.34 2.00 5.55
CA ALA A 171 -8.34 2.76 6.28
C ALA A 171 -9.34 3.60 5.44
N TRP A 172 -9.14 3.76 4.15
CA TRP A 172 -9.98 4.62 3.29
C TRP A 172 -11.17 3.92 2.64
N ARG A 173 -11.31 2.61 2.84
CA ARG A 173 -12.42 1.84 2.28
C ARG A 173 -13.77 2.36 2.73
N ASP A 174 -13.85 2.81 3.98
CA ASP A 174 -15.10 3.25 4.57
C ASP A 174 -15.55 4.60 3.98
N ASP A 175 -14.60 5.43 3.54
CA ASP A 175 -14.86 6.75 2.98
C ASP A 175 -15.19 6.70 1.48
N ASN A 176 -14.64 5.72 0.73
CA ASN A 176 -14.85 5.55 -0.70
C ASN A 176 -14.86 4.07 -1.13
N PRO A 177 -15.89 3.30 -0.74
CA PRO A 177 -15.94 1.87 -0.99
C PRO A 177 -15.98 1.50 -2.48
N ASP A 178 -16.60 2.33 -3.32
CA ASP A 178 -16.87 1.98 -4.72
C ASP A 178 -15.62 1.96 -5.59
N ILE A 179 -14.66 2.84 -5.33
CA ILE A 179 -13.44 2.90 -6.16
C ILE A 179 -12.52 1.71 -5.92
N PHE A 180 -12.64 1.08 -4.76
CA PHE A 180 -11.80 -0.04 -4.34
C PHE A 180 -12.57 -1.38 -4.33
N ALA A 181 -13.85 -1.36 -4.65
CA ALA A 181 -14.65 -2.58 -4.78
C ALA A 181 -14.10 -3.48 -5.90
N PRO A 182 -14.24 -4.81 -5.76
CA PRO A 182 -13.83 -5.76 -6.79
C PRO A 182 -14.59 -5.58 -8.10
#